data_1e45e22cc3b9facc478fa0abe18102ce
#
_entry.id   1e45e22cc3b9facc478fa0abe18102ce
#
_cell.length_a   1.000
_cell.length_b   1.000
_cell.length_c   1.000
_cell.angle_alpha   90.00
_cell.angle_beta   90.00
_cell.angle_gamma   90.00
#
_symmetry.space_group_name_H-M   'P 1'
#
loop_
_entity.id
_entity.type
_entity.pdbx_description
1 polymer ?
#
loop_
_entity_poly.entity_id
_entity_poly.type
_entity_poly.pdbx_seq_one_letter_code
_entity_poly.pdbx_strand_id
1 'polypeptide(L)'
;DEDEAGDPRYEAPSNGNHDAVITFASPPTIHTFSLNAGYKPKDFIKDIKWKCATVMNRRAYVGNVQIVDERIGGLTFTRKYSDRVYKSIVNKPDIFTHGQWIDVAVNDGESVTALSSYADRLLEFKEETMYVINATRSIEYLEDTYKFKGVWGQAAVCQIGKGVAWVNKNGLYIYDGQNVIDVQEGVIDDTEWE
;
A
#
# COMPACT_ATOMS: atom_id res chain seq x y z
N ASP A 1 39.12 1.59 -21.14
CA ASP A 1 37.92 1.90 -21.95
C ASP A 1 37.51 0.60 -22.62
N GLU A 2 37.22 -0.40 -21.83
CA GLU A 2 36.61 -1.63 -22.28
C GLU A 2 35.14 -1.60 -21.99
N ASP A 3 34.43 -1.28 -23.06
CA ASP A 3 33.21 -1.82 -23.50
C ASP A 3 32.07 -1.96 -22.50
N GLU A 4 31.31 -0.92 -22.46
CA GLU A 4 29.90 -0.94 -22.09
C GLU A 4 29.05 -1.92 -22.95
N ALA A 5 29.63 -2.61 -23.92
CA ALA A 5 29.00 -3.59 -24.82
C ALA A 5 28.61 -4.92 -24.14
N GLY A 6 28.94 -5.09 -22.87
CA GLY A 6 28.61 -6.28 -22.07
C GLY A 6 27.62 -6.02 -20.91
N ASP A 7 27.17 -4.78 -20.73
CA ASP A 7 26.22 -4.48 -19.68
C ASP A 7 24.79 -4.80 -20.16
N PRO A 8 24.12 -5.82 -19.58
CA PRO A 8 22.77 -6.22 -20.00
C PRO A 8 21.70 -5.13 -19.81
N ARG A 9 22.11 -3.97 -19.32
CA ARG A 9 21.24 -2.78 -19.16
C ARG A 9 21.20 -1.89 -20.38
N TYR A 10 22.05 -2.12 -21.39
CA TYR A 10 22.11 -1.35 -22.62
C TYR A 10 21.93 -2.24 -23.87
N GLU A 11 20.72 -2.35 -24.35
CA GLU A 11 20.50 -2.77 -25.73
C GLU A 11 20.45 -1.51 -26.61
N ALA A 12 21.44 -1.36 -27.45
CA ALA A 12 21.41 -0.34 -28.49
C ALA A 12 20.26 -0.63 -29.46
N PRO A 13 19.40 0.34 -29.80
CA PRO A 13 18.32 0.13 -30.74
C PRO A 13 18.87 -0.24 -32.12
N SER A 14 18.47 -1.39 -32.62
CA SER A 14 18.98 -2.00 -33.87
C SER A 14 18.57 -1.30 -35.16
N ASN A 15 17.82 -0.19 -35.11
CA ASN A 15 17.19 0.45 -36.30
C ASN A 15 17.22 1.97 -36.31
N GLY A 16 18.09 2.63 -35.59
CA GLY A 16 18.27 4.09 -35.67
C GLY A 16 17.12 4.95 -35.16
N ASN A 17 16.09 4.38 -34.56
CA ASN A 17 15.09 5.10 -33.79
C ASN A 17 15.63 5.36 -32.38
N HIS A 18 15.57 6.62 -31.97
CA HIS A 18 16.07 7.10 -30.68
C HIS A 18 15.13 6.78 -29.50
N ASP A 19 14.32 5.74 -29.58
CA ASP A 19 13.48 5.30 -28.48
C ASP A 19 14.33 4.44 -27.54
N ALA A 20 14.87 5.07 -26.52
CA ALA A 20 15.52 4.35 -25.42
C ALA A 20 14.47 3.57 -24.63
N VAL A 21 14.41 2.27 -24.82
CA VAL A 21 13.64 1.39 -23.95
C VAL A 21 14.45 1.19 -22.66
N ILE A 22 14.11 1.96 -21.64
CA ILE A 22 14.65 1.72 -20.30
C ILE A 22 13.90 0.53 -19.70
N THR A 23 14.49 -0.64 -19.77
CA THR A 23 14.00 -1.79 -19.05
C THR A 23 14.44 -1.65 -17.60
N PHE A 24 13.54 -1.21 -16.73
CA PHE A 24 13.75 -1.33 -15.29
C PHE A 24 13.69 -2.81 -14.93
N ALA A 25 14.84 -3.49 -14.94
CA ALA A 25 14.96 -4.71 -14.19
C ALA A 25 14.70 -4.34 -12.73
N SER A 26 13.73 -4.98 -12.10
CA SER A 26 13.47 -4.84 -10.68
C SER A 26 14.81 -4.96 -9.94
N PRO A 27 15.28 -3.94 -9.20
CA PRO A 27 16.56 -4.04 -8.52
C PRO A 27 16.50 -5.28 -7.64
N PRO A 28 17.49 -6.15 -7.69
CA PRO A 28 17.50 -7.34 -6.86
C PRO A 28 17.44 -6.88 -5.41
N THR A 29 16.35 -7.20 -4.72
CA THR A 29 16.12 -6.83 -3.33
C THR A 29 17.28 -7.17 -2.41
N ILE A 30 18.07 -8.15 -2.79
CA ILE A 30 19.28 -8.61 -2.07
C ILE A 30 20.40 -7.56 -2.05
N HIS A 31 20.54 -6.72 -3.09
CA HIS A 31 21.62 -5.74 -3.17
C HIS A 31 21.35 -4.42 -2.46
N THR A 32 20.10 -4.16 -2.09
CA THR A 32 19.73 -2.95 -1.34
C THR A 32 19.95 -3.09 0.17
N PHE A 33 20.29 -4.29 0.66
CA PHE A 33 20.59 -4.54 2.08
C PHE A 33 22.07 -4.67 2.34
N SER A 34 22.57 -3.87 3.26
CA SER A 34 23.79 -4.25 3.95
C SER A 34 23.44 -5.40 4.91
N LEU A 35 24.30 -6.39 5.00
CA LEU A 35 24.24 -7.46 6.01
C LEU A 35 24.15 -6.92 7.45
N ASN A 36 24.52 -5.65 7.65
CA ASN A 36 24.45 -4.94 8.92
C ASN A 36 23.05 -4.46 9.31
N ALA A 37 22.04 -4.59 8.43
CA ALA A 37 20.68 -4.20 8.75
C ALA A 37 19.90 -5.22 9.61
N GLY A 38 20.51 -6.34 9.96
CA GLY A 38 19.92 -7.36 10.82
C GLY A 38 18.92 -8.30 10.15
N TYR A 39 18.63 -8.11 8.85
CA TYR A 39 17.70 -8.95 8.09
C TYR A 39 18.45 -10.06 7.34
N LYS A 40 17.86 -11.24 7.32
CA LYS A 40 18.37 -12.38 6.53
C LYS A 40 17.61 -12.46 5.20
N PRO A 41 18.20 -13.00 4.12
CA PRO A 41 17.52 -13.14 2.83
C PRO A 41 16.17 -13.85 2.89
N LYS A 42 15.99 -14.79 3.82
CA LYS A 42 14.73 -15.51 4.05
C LYS A 42 13.61 -14.66 4.68
N ASP A 43 13.98 -13.51 5.25
CA ASP A 43 13.00 -12.63 5.92
C ASP A 43 12.29 -11.72 4.91
N PHE A 44 12.77 -11.69 3.65
CA PHE A 44 12.22 -10.85 2.59
C PHE A 44 11.18 -11.58 1.77
N ILE A 45 10.13 -10.83 1.41
CA ILE A 45 9.14 -11.27 0.44
C ILE A 45 9.67 -10.93 -0.95
N LYS A 46 9.92 -11.97 -1.76
CA LYS A 46 10.47 -11.81 -3.11
C LYS A 46 9.41 -11.37 -4.14
N ASP A 47 8.20 -11.89 -4.01
CA ASP A 47 7.10 -11.59 -4.92
C ASP A 47 5.86 -11.22 -4.11
N ILE A 48 5.50 -9.95 -4.15
CA ILE A 48 4.35 -9.36 -3.46
C ILE A 48 3.51 -8.56 -4.45
N LYS A 49 2.22 -8.80 -4.47
CA LYS A 49 1.22 -8.04 -5.24
C LYS A 49 0.20 -7.46 -4.28
N TRP A 50 -0.33 -6.29 -4.60
CA TRP A 50 -1.31 -5.60 -3.77
C TRP A 50 -2.36 -4.89 -4.61
N LYS A 51 -3.50 -4.56 -3.99
CA LYS A 51 -4.58 -3.81 -4.64
C LYS A 51 -4.51 -2.30 -4.38
N CYS A 52 -4.09 -1.89 -3.20
CA CYS A 52 -4.02 -0.50 -2.79
C CYS A 52 -2.73 -0.21 -2.05
N ALA A 53 -2.26 1.04 -2.11
CA ALA A 53 -1.03 1.45 -1.48
C ALA A 53 -1.05 2.93 -1.10
N THR A 54 -0.27 3.29 -0.09
CA THR A 54 0.05 4.66 0.28
C THR A 54 1.48 4.75 0.83
N VAL A 55 2.03 5.96 0.84
CA VAL A 55 3.36 6.22 1.40
C VAL A 55 3.23 7.18 2.57
N MET A 56 3.78 6.79 3.71
CA MET A 56 3.77 7.59 4.92
C MET A 56 5.01 7.27 5.77
N ASN A 57 5.56 8.26 6.48
CA ASN A 57 6.68 8.07 7.40
C ASN A 57 7.88 7.34 6.77
N ARG A 58 8.17 7.66 5.49
CA ARG A 58 9.25 7.05 4.69
C ARG A 58 9.12 5.52 4.52
N ARG A 59 7.88 5.02 4.56
CA ARG A 59 7.52 3.62 4.30
C ARG A 59 6.39 3.56 3.27
N ALA A 60 6.37 2.50 2.50
CA ALA A 60 5.18 2.11 1.75
C ALA A 60 4.30 1.20 2.61
N TYR A 61 3.00 1.42 2.55
CA TYR A 61 1.96 0.57 3.11
C TYR A 61 1.14 0.02 1.95
N VAL A 62 0.97 -1.29 1.92
CA VAL A 62 0.27 -1.98 0.82
C VAL A 62 -0.79 -2.90 1.40
N GLY A 63 -2.00 -2.84 0.86
CA GLY A 63 -3.16 -3.57 1.36
C GLY A 63 -3.75 -4.54 0.34
N ASN A 64 -4.49 -5.54 0.83
CA ASN A 64 -5.06 -6.63 0.05
C ASN A 64 -3.98 -7.35 -0.77
N VAL A 65 -3.12 -8.02 -0.05
CA VAL A 65 -1.83 -8.49 -0.54
C VAL A 65 -1.88 -9.95 -0.96
N GLN A 66 -1.18 -10.27 -2.02
CA GLN A 66 -0.91 -11.64 -2.47
C GLN A 66 0.60 -11.88 -2.49
N ILE A 67 1.05 -12.92 -1.80
CA ILE A 67 2.45 -13.30 -1.70
C ILE A 67 2.66 -14.65 -2.36
N VAL A 68 3.71 -14.76 -3.15
CA VAL A 68 4.17 -16.01 -3.72
C VAL A 68 5.40 -16.48 -2.95
N ASP A 69 5.25 -17.56 -2.20
CA ASP A 69 6.33 -18.18 -1.43
C ASP A 69 6.92 -19.37 -2.18
N GLU A 70 8.23 -19.38 -2.38
CA GLU A 70 8.97 -20.58 -2.77
C GLU A 70 9.26 -21.43 -1.54
N ARG A 71 8.82 -22.68 -1.54
CA ARG A 71 9.16 -23.65 -0.50
C ARG A 71 10.18 -24.67 -1.01
N ILE A 72 10.75 -25.41 -0.04
CA ILE A 72 11.68 -26.51 -0.27
C ILE A 72 11.08 -27.50 -1.30
N GLY A 73 11.83 -27.81 -2.35
CA GLY A 73 11.39 -28.69 -3.42
C GLY A 73 10.83 -28.01 -4.67
N GLY A 74 10.96 -26.67 -4.77
CA GLY A 74 10.54 -25.90 -5.97
C GLY A 74 9.02 -25.69 -6.10
N LEU A 75 8.25 -26.04 -5.07
CA LEU A 75 6.82 -25.77 -5.05
C LEU A 75 6.57 -24.33 -4.64
N THR A 76 5.83 -23.59 -5.47
CA THR A 76 5.37 -22.24 -5.19
C THR A 76 3.97 -22.27 -4.61
N PHE A 77 3.76 -21.52 -3.52
CA PHE A 77 2.46 -21.34 -2.89
C PHE A 77 2.07 -19.88 -2.94
N THR A 78 0.86 -19.62 -3.40
CA THR A 78 0.30 -18.27 -3.40
C THR A 78 -0.61 -18.13 -2.18
N ARG A 79 -0.32 -17.13 -1.34
CA ARG A 79 -1.17 -16.77 -0.19
C ARG A 79 -1.78 -15.41 -0.42
N LYS A 80 -3.07 -15.30 -0.18
CA LYS A 80 -3.81 -14.05 -0.24
C LYS A 80 -4.18 -13.60 1.16
N TYR A 81 -3.85 -12.35 1.47
CA TYR A 81 -4.18 -11.66 2.71
C TYR A 81 -5.01 -10.43 2.37
N SER A 82 -6.33 -10.62 2.28
CA SER A 82 -7.26 -9.60 1.81
C SER A 82 -7.50 -8.49 2.83
N ASP A 83 -7.36 -8.81 4.10
CA ASP A 83 -7.62 -7.96 5.27
C ASP A 83 -6.35 -7.48 5.99
N ARG A 84 -5.20 -7.63 5.34
CA ARG A 84 -3.90 -7.30 5.93
C ARG A 84 -3.20 -6.17 5.17
N VAL A 85 -2.53 -5.30 5.92
CA VAL A 85 -1.64 -4.27 5.40
C VAL A 85 -0.19 -4.63 5.71
N TYR A 86 0.64 -4.73 4.69
CA TYR A 86 2.09 -4.88 4.84
C TYR A 86 2.77 -3.51 4.79
N LYS A 87 3.82 -3.34 5.57
CA LYS A 87 4.65 -2.13 5.57
C LYS A 87 6.07 -2.44 5.15
N SER A 88 6.63 -1.54 4.36
CA SER A 88 8.03 -1.64 3.92
C SER A 88 9.00 -1.27 5.05
N ILE A 89 10.28 -1.52 4.83
CA ILE A 89 11.35 -1.02 5.69
C ILE A 89 11.45 0.50 5.51
N VAL A 90 11.83 1.20 6.59
CA VAL A 90 12.04 2.66 6.56
C VAL A 90 13.08 3.03 5.51
N ASN A 91 12.77 4.05 4.69
CA ASN A 91 13.58 4.53 3.57
C ASN A 91 13.80 3.50 2.43
N LYS A 92 13.05 2.40 2.43
CA LYS A 92 13.12 1.37 1.40
C LYS A 92 11.71 0.93 1.04
N PRO A 93 10.98 1.71 0.23
CA PRO A 93 9.56 1.50 -0.04
C PRO A 93 9.27 0.26 -0.89
N ASP A 94 10.28 -0.29 -1.52
CA ASP A 94 10.25 -1.48 -2.38
C ASP A 94 10.50 -2.80 -1.62
N ILE A 95 10.82 -2.72 -0.30
CA ILE A 95 11.29 -3.88 0.43
C ILE A 95 10.34 -4.25 1.57
N PHE A 96 9.73 -5.41 1.45
CA PHE A 96 8.79 -5.96 2.41
C PHE A 96 9.36 -7.22 3.08
N THR A 97 9.05 -7.40 4.36
CA THR A 97 9.46 -8.58 5.15
C THR A 97 8.24 -9.33 5.65
N HIS A 98 8.41 -10.63 5.88
CA HIS A 98 7.34 -11.49 6.38
C HIS A 98 6.83 -11.11 7.78
N GLY A 99 7.59 -10.33 8.55
CA GLY A 99 7.25 -9.94 9.91
C GLY A 99 6.68 -8.53 10.06
N GLN A 100 6.50 -7.78 8.97
CA GLN A 100 6.09 -6.37 9.03
C GLN A 100 4.70 -6.15 8.42
N TRP A 101 3.67 -6.45 9.20
CA TRP A 101 2.28 -6.21 8.81
C TRP A 101 1.48 -5.59 9.95
N ILE A 102 0.31 -5.08 9.59
CA ILE A 102 -0.72 -4.56 10.48
C ILE A 102 -1.99 -5.35 10.20
N ASP A 103 -2.59 -5.91 11.22
CA ASP A 103 -3.89 -6.56 11.17
C ASP A 103 -4.84 -5.79 12.09
N VAL A 104 -5.85 -5.11 11.55
CA VAL A 104 -6.77 -4.30 12.35
C VAL A 104 -8.04 -5.07 12.68
N ALA A 105 -8.74 -5.58 11.70
CA ALA A 105 -9.97 -6.33 11.89
C ALA A 105 -9.91 -7.58 11.01
N VAL A 106 -9.31 -8.63 11.55
CA VAL A 106 -9.08 -9.88 10.82
C VAL A 106 -10.34 -10.73 10.83
N ASN A 107 -10.64 -11.33 9.67
CA ASN A 107 -11.78 -12.24 9.49
C ASN A 107 -13.16 -11.60 9.77
N ASP A 108 -13.30 -10.31 9.54
CA ASP A 108 -14.59 -9.61 9.58
C ASP A 108 -15.44 -9.80 8.30
N GLY A 109 -14.88 -10.48 7.31
CA GLY A 109 -15.54 -10.76 6.03
C GLY A 109 -15.29 -9.68 4.98
N GLU A 110 -14.65 -8.57 5.34
CA GLU A 110 -14.33 -7.47 4.43
C GLU A 110 -12.86 -7.51 4.02
N SER A 111 -12.55 -7.01 2.84
CA SER A 111 -11.18 -6.84 2.38
C SER A 111 -10.76 -5.38 2.36
N VAL A 112 -9.46 -5.13 2.52
CA VAL A 112 -8.89 -3.79 2.34
C VAL A 112 -9.08 -3.37 0.88
N THR A 113 -9.77 -2.25 0.68
CA THR A 113 -10.14 -1.71 -0.64
C THR A 113 -9.32 -0.49 -1.02
N ALA A 114 -8.96 0.35 -0.03
CA ALA A 114 -8.15 1.54 -0.25
C ALA A 114 -7.28 1.84 0.97
N LEU A 115 -6.18 2.53 0.72
CA LEU A 115 -5.29 3.09 1.74
C LEU A 115 -5.03 4.56 1.43
N SER A 116 -5.05 5.39 2.46
CA SER A 116 -4.61 6.77 2.39
C SER A 116 -3.85 7.13 3.66
N SER A 117 -3.22 8.31 3.67
CA SER A 117 -2.50 8.78 4.84
C SER A 117 -2.72 10.27 5.05
N TYR A 118 -2.79 10.69 6.30
CA TYR A 118 -2.81 12.09 6.67
C TYR A 118 -2.01 12.30 7.96
N ALA A 119 -1.01 13.16 7.91
CA ALA A 119 -0.01 13.31 8.96
C ALA A 119 0.56 11.92 9.35
N ASP A 120 0.47 11.53 10.63
CA ASP A 120 0.96 10.25 11.13
C ASP A 120 -0.16 9.19 11.26
N ARG A 121 -1.28 9.36 10.54
CA ARG A 121 -2.41 8.41 10.51
C ARG A 121 -2.46 7.71 9.17
N LEU A 122 -2.55 6.40 9.23
CA LEU A 122 -2.89 5.55 8.11
C LEU A 122 -4.40 5.33 8.14
N LEU A 123 -5.07 5.67 7.06
CA LEU A 123 -6.49 5.41 6.85
C LEU A 123 -6.62 4.13 6.05
N GLU A 124 -7.16 3.10 6.68
CA GLU A 124 -7.46 1.82 6.04
C GLU A 124 -8.95 1.75 5.77
N PHE A 125 -9.30 1.64 4.51
CA PHE A 125 -10.68 1.47 4.08
C PHE A 125 -10.96 0.03 3.71
N LYS A 126 -12.07 -0.48 4.21
CA LYS A 126 -12.73 -1.68 3.75
C LYS A 126 -14.04 -1.32 3.03
N GLU A 127 -14.85 -2.29 2.65
CA GLU A 127 -16.07 -2.03 1.87
C GLU A 127 -17.08 -1.17 2.63
N GLU A 128 -17.30 -1.43 3.91
CA GLU A 128 -18.27 -0.70 4.75
C GLU A 128 -17.59 0.11 5.87
N THR A 129 -16.38 -0.25 6.28
CA THR A 129 -15.74 0.31 7.47
C THR A 129 -14.45 1.04 7.12
N MET A 130 -14.18 2.13 7.81
CA MET A 130 -12.90 2.84 7.78
C MET A 130 -12.23 2.75 9.14
N TYR A 131 -10.94 2.48 9.16
CA TYR A 131 -10.10 2.41 10.34
C TYR A 131 -9.05 3.50 10.30
N VAL A 132 -8.83 4.18 11.43
CA VAL A 132 -7.75 5.13 11.63
C VAL A 132 -6.68 4.48 12.48
N ILE A 133 -5.51 4.30 11.90
CA ILE A 133 -4.36 3.66 12.53
C ILE A 133 -3.31 4.72 12.80
N ASN A 134 -2.95 4.88 14.07
CA ASN A 134 -1.89 5.78 14.47
C ASN A 134 -0.51 5.14 14.24
N ALA A 135 0.32 5.79 13.45
CA ALA A 135 1.67 5.33 13.12
C ALA A 135 2.76 6.32 13.56
N THR A 136 2.48 7.12 14.58
CA THR A 136 3.43 8.07 15.16
C THR A 136 4.64 7.36 15.82
N ARG A 137 4.39 6.15 16.34
CA ARG A 137 5.40 5.32 17.02
C ARG A 137 5.85 4.15 16.16
N SER A 138 6.84 3.43 16.64
CA SER A 138 7.34 2.22 15.98
C SER A 138 6.32 1.07 15.94
N ILE A 139 5.35 1.09 16.85
CA ILE A 139 4.24 0.15 16.90
C ILE A 139 2.97 0.93 16.57
N GLU A 140 2.32 0.53 15.51
CA GLU A 140 1.04 1.07 15.07
C GLU A 140 -0.08 0.52 15.95
N TYR A 141 -1.11 1.35 16.17
CA TYR A 141 -2.30 0.93 16.91
C TYR A 141 -3.56 1.54 16.32
N LEU A 142 -4.67 0.85 16.46
CA LEU A 142 -5.98 1.33 16.07
C LEU A 142 -6.38 2.51 16.97
N GLU A 143 -6.61 3.67 16.36
CA GLU A 143 -7.02 4.88 17.06
C GLU A 143 -8.53 5.03 17.02
N ASP A 144 -9.15 4.79 15.86
CA ASP A 144 -10.58 4.98 15.65
C ASP A 144 -11.17 4.02 14.62
N THR A 145 -12.50 3.84 14.66
CA THR A 145 -13.26 3.00 13.72
C THR A 145 -14.56 3.67 13.33
N TYR A 146 -14.77 3.86 12.03
CA TYR A 146 -15.96 4.49 11.47
C TYR A 146 -16.73 3.50 10.59
N LYS A 147 -17.90 3.07 11.07
CA LYS A 147 -18.82 2.22 10.30
C LYS A 147 -19.53 3.04 9.22
N PHE A 148 -19.85 2.39 8.11
CA PHE A 148 -20.53 3.00 6.94
C PHE A 148 -19.72 4.11 6.26
N LYS A 149 -18.43 4.20 6.55
CA LYS A 149 -17.49 5.17 5.96
C LYS A 149 -16.44 4.49 5.07
N GLY A 150 -16.64 3.22 4.74
CA GLY A 150 -15.78 2.46 3.82
C GLY A 150 -15.93 2.90 2.37
N VAL A 151 -15.10 2.33 1.48
CA VAL A 151 -15.11 2.59 0.04
C VAL A 151 -14.91 1.32 -0.76
N TRP A 152 -15.35 1.30 -2.01
CA TRP A 152 -15.18 0.16 -2.91
C TRP A 152 -13.80 0.05 -3.56
N GLY A 153 -13.00 1.11 -3.53
CA GLY A 153 -11.68 1.08 -4.12
C GLY A 153 -10.91 2.39 -4.00
N GLN A 154 -9.63 2.32 -4.31
CA GLN A 154 -8.66 3.42 -4.17
C GLN A 154 -9.06 4.68 -4.94
N ALA A 155 -9.78 4.56 -6.06
CA ALA A 155 -10.19 5.69 -6.88
C ALA A 155 -11.23 6.60 -6.20
N ALA A 156 -11.93 6.10 -5.18
CA ALA A 156 -12.92 6.87 -4.42
C ALA A 156 -12.30 7.74 -3.31
N VAL A 157 -10.98 7.66 -3.10
CA VAL A 157 -10.26 8.35 -2.03
C VAL A 157 -9.25 9.32 -2.62
N CYS A 158 -9.22 10.56 -2.15
CA CYS A 158 -8.23 11.55 -2.56
C CYS A 158 -7.67 12.32 -1.36
N GLN A 159 -6.39 12.66 -1.43
CA GLN A 159 -5.78 13.58 -0.47
C GLN A 159 -6.10 15.02 -0.89
N ILE A 160 -6.56 15.80 0.07
CA ILE A 160 -6.78 17.24 -0.08
C ILE A 160 -5.83 17.99 0.85
N GLY A 161 -5.59 19.28 0.59
CA GLY A 161 -4.56 20.04 1.33
C GLY A 161 -4.71 20.06 2.86
N LYS A 162 -5.90 19.75 3.38
CA LYS A 162 -6.18 19.74 4.83
C LYS A 162 -6.74 18.41 5.35
N GLY A 163 -6.64 17.34 4.58
CA GLY A 163 -7.18 16.06 5.01
C GLY A 163 -7.28 15.04 3.87
N VAL A 164 -8.11 14.06 4.06
CA VAL A 164 -8.46 13.04 3.07
C VAL A 164 -9.96 13.09 2.83
N ALA A 165 -10.36 13.18 1.57
CA ALA A 165 -11.75 13.14 1.16
C ALA A 165 -12.05 11.82 0.47
N TRP A 166 -13.26 11.31 0.64
CA TRP A 166 -13.74 10.13 -0.07
C TRP A 166 -15.26 10.16 -0.26
N VAL A 167 -15.70 9.38 -1.20
CA VAL A 167 -17.10 9.22 -1.56
C VAL A 167 -17.50 7.75 -1.50
N ASN A 168 -18.70 7.48 -0.99
CA ASN A 168 -19.31 6.16 -1.06
C ASN A 168 -20.84 6.29 -1.30
N LYS A 169 -21.56 5.18 -1.24
CA LYS A 169 -23.03 5.16 -1.41
C LYS A 169 -23.79 6.00 -0.38
N ASN A 170 -23.20 6.27 0.79
CA ASN A 170 -23.85 6.96 1.89
C ASN A 170 -23.48 8.45 1.94
N GLY A 171 -22.50 8.93 1.13
CA GLY A 171 -22.17 10.34 1.13
C GLY A 171 -20.74 10.68 0.75
N LEU A 172 -20.42 11.97 0.93
CA LEU A 172 -19.11 12.57 0.76
C LEU A 172 -18.54 12.96 2.13
N TYR A 173 -17.36 12.48 2.44
CA TYR A 173 -16.71 12.63 3.74
C TYR A 173 -15.32 13.24 3.62
N ILE A 174 -14.93 13.95 4.68
CA ILE A 174 -13.58 14.48 4.84
C ILE A 174 -13.07 14.10 6.24
N TYR A 175 -11.88 13.52 6.30
CA TYR A 175 -11.12 13.36 7.52
C TYR A 175 -10.10 14.49 7.65
N ASP A 176 -10.21 15.31 8.70
CA ASP A 176 -9.37 16.49 8.94
C ASP A 176 -8.13 16.21 9.82
N GLY A 177 -7.96 14.97 10.26
CA GLY A 177 -6.91 14.54 11.18
C GLY A 177 -7.39 14.31 12.61
N GLN A 178 -8.62 14.65 12.92
CA GLN A 178 -9.28 14.42 14.20
C GLN A 178 -10.67 13.79 14.04
N ASN A 179 -11.47 14.32 13.11
CA ASN A 179 -12.85 13.91 12.93
C ASN A 179 -13.15 13.56 11.47
N VAL A 180 -14.17 12.75 11.28
CA VAL A 180 -14.81 12.53 9.99
C VAL A 180 -15.98 13.47 9.87
N ILE A 181 -15.94 14.36 8.90
CA ILE A 181 -16.96 15.36 8.60
C ILE A 181 -17.80 14.84 7.43
N ASP A 182 -19.11 14.84 7.59
CA ASP A 182 -20.05 14.59 6.51
C ASP A 182 -20.30 15.91 5.78
N VAL A 183 -19.91 16.00 4.52
CA VAL A 183 -19.96 17.26 3.76
C VAL A 183 -21.34 17.52 3.21
N GLN A 184 -22.14 16.47 3.00
CA GLN A 184 -23.49 16.62 2.45
C GLN A 184 -24.55 16.84 3.51
N GLU A 185 -24.27 16.60 4.80
CA GLU A 185 -25.22 16.75 5.88
C GLU A 185 -25.87 18.14 5.86
N GLY A 186 -27.21 18.17 5.66
CA GLY A 186 -28.00 19.39 5.57
C GLY A 186 -27.88 20.17 4.23
N VAL A 187 -27.19 19.64 3.23
CA VAL A 187 -27.01 20.25 1.89
C VAL A 187 -27.75 19.45 0.81
N ILE A 188 -27.66 18.13 0.87
CA ILE A 188 -28.28 17.20 -0.06
C ILE A 188 -29.10 16.19 0.76
N ASP A 189 -30.31 15.91 0.33
CA ASP A 189 -31.14 14.87 0.96
C ASP A 189 -30.62 13.48 0.58
N ASP A 190 -30.69 12.52 1.51
CA ASP A 190 -30.22 11.14 1.26
C ASP A 190 -30.91 10.51 0.03
N THR A 191 -32.15 10.90 -0.24
CA THR A 191 -32.92 10.45 -1.42
C THR A 191 -32.43 11.06 -2.73
N GLU A 192 -31.72 12.17 -2.70
CA GLU A 192 -31.13 12.82 -3.88
C GLU A 192 -29.70 12.31 -4.13
N TRP A 193 -29.10 11.67 -3.15
CA TRP A 193 -27.75 11.10 -3.27
C TRP A 193 -27.73 9.72 -3.94
N GLU A 194 -28.80 8.92 -3.80
CA GLU A 194 -28.97 7.61 -4.45
C GLU A 194 -29.21 7.75 -5.96
#